data_e54e24a8d9a2849d66a405c3bf8c345a
#
_entry.id   e54e24a8d9a2849d66a405c3bf8c345a
#
_cell.length_a   1.000
_cell.length_b   1.000
_cell.length_c   1.000
_cell.angle_alpha   90.00
_cell.angle_beta   90.00
_cell.angle_gamma   90.00
#
_symmetry.space_group_name_H-M   'P 1'
#
loop_
_entity.id
_entity.type
_entity.pdbx_description
1 polymer ?
#
loop_
_entity_poly.entity_id
_entity_poly.type
_entity_poly.pdbx_seq_one_letter_code
_entity_poly.pdbx_strand_id
1 'polypeptide(L)'
;MLLHQKLIHPDINGIIGAAGHHSKILIADGNYPASSTLGPNAQLVSLNLMPGVVTCSQVLEALLSAIPIEAANTMGIPEDDPYAEFGPPPVWAQYEKLISEAGMEMDFDPIPKWDFYEAVRGSDLVLTIQTADQALWANLLLTVGVRTPDQATQ
;
A
#
# COMPACT_ATOMS: atom_id res chain seq x y z
N MET A 1 14.41 20.31 0.71
CA MET A 1 14.14 18.95 0.21
C MET A 1 15.16 18.61 -0.85
N LEU A 2 15.94 17.53 -0.65
CA LEU A 2 17.10 17.21 -1.50
C LEU A 2 16.91 15.93 -2.32
N LEU A 3 15.86 15.13 -2.05
CA LEU A 3 15.56 13.93 -2.81
C LEU A 3 14.83 14.28 -4.11
N HIS A 4 15.19 13.62 -5.21
CA HIS A 4 14.55 13.80 -6.52
C HIS A 4 13.26 13.01 -6.67
N GLN A 5 13.07 11.94 -5.89
CA GLN A 5 11.84 11.14 -5.86
C GLN A 5 10.71 11.85 -5.11
N LYS A 6 9.44 11.44 -5.35
CA LYS A 6 8.27 12.00 -4.66
C LYS A 6 8.22 11.62 -3.18
N LEU A 7 8.74 10.44 -2.81
CA LEU A 7 8.79 9.98 -1.42
C LEU A 7 9.94 10.64 -0.67
N ILE A 8 9.60 11.49 0.30
CA ILE A 8 10.59 12.23 1.11
C ILE A 8 10.51 11.92 2.61
N HIS A 9 9.54 11.12 3.06
CA HIS A 9 9.36 10.79 4.47
C HIS A 9 10.56 9.99 5.00
N PRO A 10 11.28 10.44 6.05
CA PRO A 10 12.54 9.84 6.47
C PRO A 10 12.38 8.39 6.97
N ASP A 11 11.37 8.13 7.80
CA ASP A 11 11.18 6.79 8.36
C ASP A 11 10.75 5.80 7.28
N ILE A 12 9.85 6.18 6.36
CA ILE A 12 9.45 5.33 5.25
C ILE A 12 10.66 5.01 4.37
N ASN A 13 11.47 6.03 3.99
CA ASN A 13 12.68 5.81 3.21
C ASN A 13 13.68 4.88 3.92
N GLY A 14 13.83 5.02 5.24
CA GLY A 14 14.70 4.14 6.04
C GLY A 14 14.23 2.68 6.00
N ILE A 15 12.92 2.46 6.18
CA ILE A 15 12.32 1.11 6.19
C ILE A 15 12.42 0.46 4.81
N ILE A 16 11.99 1.15 3.74
CA ILE A 16 12.04 0.59 2.38
C ILE A 16 13.48 0.42 1.88
N GLY A 17 14.42 1.23 2.35
CA GLY A 17 15.85 1.07 2.05
C GLY A 17 16.44 -0.21 2.64
N ALA A 18 15.85 -0.76 3.68
CA ALA A 18 16.21 -2.04 4.29
C ALA A 18 15.38 -3.23 3.76
N ALA A 19 14.26 -2.95 3.08
CA ALA A 19 13.37 -3.96 2.52
C ALA A 19 14.03 -4.65 1.31
N GLY A 20 13.64 -5.90 1.07
CA GLY A 20 14.08 -6.68 -0.07
C GLY A 20 12.91 -7.24 -0.87
N HIS A 21 13.25 -8.03 -1.89
CA HIS A 21 12.26 -8.75 -2.71
C HIS A 21 11.30 -9.58 -1.85
N HIS A 22 10.03 -9.57 -2.21
CA HIS A 22 8.90 -10.16 -1.48
C HIS A 22 8.53 -9.51 -0.13
N SER A 23 9.27 -8.52 0.36
CA SER A 23 8.78 -7.71 1.47
C SER A 23 7.43 -7.09 1.15
N LYS A 24 6.53 -7.02 2.13
CA LYS A 24 5.19 -6.44 1.96
C LYS A 24 5.05 -5.11 2.66
N ILE A 25 4.25 -4.23 2.07
CA ILE A 25 3.92 -2.90 2.59
C ILE A 25 2.39 -2.76 2.57
N LEU A 26 1.81 -2.44 3.73
CA LEU A 26 0.39 -2.10 3.83
C LEU A 26 0.20 -0.58 3.80
N ILE A 27 -0.61 -0.09 2.88
CA ILE A 27 -1.20 1.24 2.92
C ILE A 27 -2.61 1.09 3.50
N ALA A 28 -2.84 1.63 4.69
CA ALA A 28 -4.08 1.46 5.43
C ALA A 28 -4.94 2.73 5.39
N ASP A 29 -6.24 2.57 5.15
CA ASP A 29 -7.21 3.66 5.25
C ASP A 29 -7.43 4.13 6.70
N GLY A 30 -8.18 5.21 6.89
CA GLY A 30 -8.40 5.81 8.20
C GLY A 30 -9.23 4.95 9.17
N ASN A 31 -9.92 3.93 8.68
CA ASN A 31 -10.74 3.01 9.49
C ASN A 31 -10.01 1.70 9.83
N TYR A 32 -8.88 1.43 9.18
CA TYR A 32 -8.13 0.19 9.39
C TYR A 32 -7.49 0.15 10.80
N PRO A 33 -7.58 -0.98 11.53
CA PRO A 33 -7.05 -1.09 12.88
C PRO A 33 -5.52 -1.35 12.89
N ALA A 34 -4.73 -0.44 12.30
CA ALA A 34 -3.31 -0.61 12.04
C ALA A 34 -2.49 -0.95 13.30
N SER A 35 -2.82 -0.34 14.43
CA SER A 35 -2.09 -0.55 15.69
C SER A 35 -2.29 -1.95 16.31
N SER A 36 -3.37 -2.66 15.95
CA SER A 36 -3.71 -3.97 16.51
C SER A 36 -3.51 -5.14 15.54
N THR A 37 -3.14 -4.85 14.29
CA THR A 37 -2.92 -5.88 13.23
C THR A 37 -1.49 -5.90 12.70
N LEU A 38 -0.58 -5.24 13.39
CA LEU A 38 0.83 -5.14 12.99
C LEU A 38 1.51 -6.51 13.02
N GLY A 39 2.14 -6.89 11.91
CA GLY A 39 2.96 -8.09 11.82
C GLY A 39 4.23 -8.00 12.68
N PRO A 40 4.88 -9.12 13.02
CA PRO A 40 5.99 -9.17 13.97
C PRO A 40 7.23 -8.37 13.54
N ASN A 41 7.43 -8.17 12.25
CA ASN A 41 8.56 -7.43 11.68
C ASN A 41 8.17 -6.05 11.15
N ALA A 42 6.88 -5.71 11.17
CA ALA A 42 6.38 -4.48 10.60
C ALA A 42 6.60 -3.28 11.51
N GLN A 43 6.96 -2.16 10.92
CA GLN A 43 6.95 -0.86 11.58
C GLN A 43 5.70 -0.08 11.16
N LEU A 44 5.11 0.67 12.09
CA LEU A 44 3.96 1.53 11.84
C LEU A 44 4.42 2.97 11.65
N VAL A 45 4.06 3.56 10.51
CA VAL A 45 4.22 4.99 10.25
C VAL A 45 2.84 5.61 10.09
N SER A 46 2.50 6.58 10.95
CA SER A 46 1.22 7.25 10.96
C SER A 46 1.30 8.59 10.22
N LEU A 47 0.52 8.73 9.15
CA LEU A 47 0.41 9.93 8.33
C LEU A 47 -0.97 10.61 8.44
N ASN A 48 -1.82 10.13 9.34
CA ASN A 48 -3.17 10.63 9.55
C ASN A 48 -3.13 11.97 10.30
N LEU A 49 -3.25 13.06 9.55
CA LEU A 49 -3.29 14.41 10.13
C LEU A 49 -4.71 14.87 10.47
N MET A 50 -5.64 14.69 9.54
CA MET A 50 -7.07 14.99 9.68
C MET A 50 -7.84 14.19 8.61
N PRO A 51 -9.19 14.04 8.72
CA PRO A 51 -9.96 13.26 7.76
C PRO A 51 -9.66 13.63 6.30
N GLY A 52 -9.28 12.63 5.50
CA GLY A 52 -8.90 12.77 4.09
C GLY A 52 -7.48 13.29 3.84
N VAL A 53 -6.65 13.47 4.86
CA VAL A 53 -5.27 13.95 4.73
C VAL A 53 -4.33 13.13 5.62
N VAL A 54 -3.47 12.34 5.08
CA VAL A 54 -3.05 11.98 3.71
C VAL A 54 -3.95 10.85 3.20
N THR A 55 -4.14 10.71 1.85
CA THR A 55 -4.90 9.60 1.24
C THR A 55 -4.00 8.41 0.87
N CYS A 56 -4.61 7.23 0.73
CA CYS A 56 -3.91 6.03 0.27
C CYS A 56 -3.32 6.21 -1.15
N SER A 57 -4.05 6.87 -2.05
CA SER A 57 -3.58 7.17 -3.40
C SER A 57 -2.32 8.05 -3.42
N GLN A 58 -2.23 9.05 -2.52
CA GLN A 58 -1.04 9.89 -2.39
C GLN A 58 0.18 9.09 -1.89
N VAL A 59 -0.05 8.19 -0.95
CA VAL A 59 1.02 7.30 -0.44
C VAL A 59 1.47 6.33 -1.52
N LEU A 60 0.53 5.73 -2.27
CA LEU A 60 0.86 4.84 -3.39
C LEU A 60 1.70 5.56 -4.44
N GLU A 61 1.29 6.75 -4.87
CA GLU A 61 2.03 7.57 -5.85
C GLU A 61 3.47 7.84 -5.38
N ALA A 62 3.66 8.12 -4.10
CA ALA A 62 4.98 8.37 -3.53
C ALA A 62 5.84 7.10 -3.53
N LEU A 63 5.29 5.94 -3.11
CA LEU A 63 5.99 4.65 -3.10
C LEU A 63 6.40 4.19 -4.49
N LEU A 64 5.51 4.30 -5.49
CA LEU A 64 5.78 3.94 -6.88
C LEU A 64 6.96 4.72 -7.48
N SER A 65 7.25 5.92 -6.96
CA SER A 65 8.43 6.70 -7.38
C SER A 65 9.75 6.22 -6.77
N ALA A 66 9.71 5.31 -5.79
CA ALA A 66 10.87 4.98 -4.97
C ALA A 66 11.30 3.52 -5.07
N ILE A 67 10.35 2.59 -5.24
CA ILE A 67 10.62 1.14 -5.21
C ILE A 67 9.86 0.40 -6.32
N PRO A 68 10.40 -0.72 -6.83
CA PRO A 68 9.67 -1.61 -7.72
C PRO A 68 8.58 -2.36 -6.95
N ILE A 69 7.39 -2.46 -7.51
CA ILE A 69 6.28 -3.25 -6.98
C ILE A 69 5.94 -4.33 -8.00
N GLU A 70 5.73 -5.57 -7.55
CA GLU A 70 5.39 -6.71 -8.40
C GLU A 70 3.95 -7.22 -8.21
N ALA A 71 3.31 -6.90 -7.08
CA ALA A 71 1.91 -7.21 -6.84
C ALA A 71 1.24 -6.15 -5.98
N ALA A 72 -0.05 -5.91 -6.25
CA ALA A 72 -0.90 -5.00 -5.50
C ALA A 72 -2.25 -5.66 -5.24
N ASN A 73 -2.62 -5.83 -3.98
CA ASN A 73 -3.83 -6.52 -3.58
C ASN A 73 -4.70 -5.62 -2.72
N THR A 74 -5.96 -5.48 -3.08
CA THR A 74 -6.96 -4.81 -2.24
C THR A 74 -7.64 -5.80 -1.30
N MET A 75 -8.28 -5.29 -0.26
CA MET A 75 -9.14 -6.10 0.60
C MET A 75 -10.47 -6.36 -0.12
N GLY A 76 -10.75 -7.61 -0.44
CA GLY A 76 -12.00 -8.04 -1.09
C GLY A 76 -13.22 -7.79 -0.20
N ILE A 77 -14.33 -7.39 -0.81
CA ILE A 77 -15.59 -7.08 -0.14
C ILE A 77 -16.38 -8.38 -0.01
N PRO A 78 -16.74 -8.84 1.21
CA PRO A 78 -17.62 -9.98 1.38
C PRO A 78 -19.01 -9.73 0.76
N GLU A 79 -19.63 -10.76 0.18
CA GLU A 79 -20.96 -10.64 -0.46
C GLU A 79 -22.06 -10.21 0.54
N ASP A 80 -21.91 -10.57 1.80
CA ASP A 80 -22.83 -10.24 2.91
C ASP A 80 -22.48 -8.91 3.62
N ASP A 81 -21.45 -8.19 3.15
CA ASP A 81 -21.09 -6.90 3.73
C ASP A 81 -22.14 -5.83 3.34
N PRO A 82 -22.58 -4.98 4.28
CA PRO A 82 -23.56 -3.92 3.99
C PRO A 82 -23.17 -2.96 2.86
N TYR A 83 -21.89 -2.90 2.53
CA TYR A 83 -21.37 -2.01 1.49
C TYR A 83 -21.12 -2.73 0.14
N ALA A 84 -21.38 -4.05 0.05
CA ALA A 84 -21.16 -4.82 -1.18
C ALA A 84 -22.05 -4.37 -2.36
N GLU A 85 -23.24 -3.86 -2.07
CA GLU A 85 -24.21 -3.38 -3.08
C GLU A 85 -23.74 -2.14 -3.87
N PHE A 86 -22.73 -1.41 -3.38
CA PHE A 86 -22.21 -0.21 -4.04
C PHE A 86 -21.23 -0.51 -5.19
N GLY A 87 -20.90 -1.78 -5.43
CA GLY A 87 -19.96 -2.20 -6.44
C GLY A 87 -18.48 -1.90 -6.09
N PRO A 88 -17.57 -2.05 -7.07
CA PRO A 88 -16.16 -1.81 -6.84
C PRO A 88 -15.88 -0.37 -6.39
N PRO A 89 -15.09 -0.18 -5.32
CA PRO A 89 -14.76 1.16 -4.81
C PRO A 89 -14.03 2.00 -5.87
N PRO A 90 -14.41 3.27 -6.08
CA PRO A 90 -13.76 4.13 -7.08
C PRO A 90 -12.24 4.29 -6.88
N VAL A 91 -11.75 4.14 -5.65
CA VAL A 91 -10.34 4.23 -5.31
C VAL A 91 -9.51 3.12 -5.95
N TRP A 92 -10.09 1.93 -6.22
CA TRP A 92 -9.39 0.85 -6.89
C TRP A 92 -8.99 1.22 -8.32
N ALA A 93 -9.89 1.85 -9.08
CA ALA A 93 -9.57 2.36 -10.41
C ALA A 93 -8.48 3.46 -10.39
N GLN A 94 -8.40 4.24 -9.30
CA GLN A 94 -7.32 5.20 -9.12
C GLN A 94 -5.98 4.49 -8.90
N TYR A 95 -5.95 3.39 -8.15
CA TYR A 95 -4.72 2.60 -7.94
C TYR A 95 -4.23 1.97 -9.24
N GLU A 96 -5.10 1.32 -10.01
CA GLU A 96 -4.76 0.75 -11.32
C GLU A 96 -4.17 1.82 -12.25
N LYS A 97 -4.78 3.00 -12.29
CA LYS A 97 -4.27 4.12 -13.07
C LYS A 97 -2.88 4.57 -12.62
N LEU A 98 -2.64 4.75 -11.31
CA LEU A 98 -1.34 5.17 -10.78
C LEU A 98 -0.24 4.14 -11.07
N ILE A 99 -0.56 2.85 -10.93
CA ILE A 99 0.36 1.74 -11.22
C ILE A 99 0.74 1.74 -12.71
N SER A 100 -0.27 1.86 -13.59
CA SER A 100 -0.05 1.94 -15.04
C SER A 100 0.77 3.18 -15.45
N GLU A 101 0.47 4.35 -14.88
CA GLU A 101 1.21 5.59 -15.13
C GLU A 101 2.66 5.53 -14.64
N ALA A 102 2.95 4.71 -13.63
CA ALA A 102 4.30 4.42 -13.17
C ALA A 102 5.05 3.42 -14.08
N GLY A 103 4.42 2.94 -15.16
CA GLY A 103 5.02 1.98 -16.09
C GLY A 103 5.13 0.57 -15.52
N MET A 104 4.35 0.24 -14.50
CA MET A 104 4.30 -1.08 -13.88
C MET A 104 3.09 -1.85 -14.41
N GLU A 105 3.31 -3.10 -14.80
CA GLU A 105 2.26 -4.05 -15.18
C GLU A 105 2.21 -5.15 -14.13
N MET A 106 1.08 -5.30 -13.46
CA MET A 106 0.86 -6.31 -12.43
C MET A 106 -0.61 -6.65 -12.29
N ASP A 107 -0.87 -7.83 -11.76
CA ASP A 107 -2.22 -8.21 -11.38
C ASP A 107 -2.68 -7.39 -10.17
N PHE A 108 -3.91 -6.93 -10.24
CA PHE A 108 -4.57 -6.14 -9.20
C PHE A 108 -5.74 -6.98 -8.65
N ASP A 109 -5.41 -7.92 -7.75
CA ASP A 109 -6.36 -8.91 -7.27
C ASP A 109 -6.85 -8.61 -5.84
N PRO A 110 -8.16 -8.61 -5.61
CA PRO A 110 -8.70 -8.55 -4.26
C PRO A 110 -8.41 -9.84 -3.49
N ILE A 111 -7.88 -9.71 -2.28
CA ILE A 111 -7.76 -10.82 -1.32
C ILE A 111 -9.02 -10.84 -0.45
N PRO A 112 -9.67 -11.98 -0.22
CA PRO A 112 -10.80 -12.07 0.69
C PRO A 112 -10.51 -11.41 2.04
N LYS A 113 -11.48 -10.69 2.61
CA LYS A 113 -11.29 -9.82 3.79
C LYS A 113 -10.46 -10.45 4.92
N TRP A 114 -10.78 -11.67 5.31
CA TRP A 114 -10.10 -12.31 6.44
C TRP A 114 -8.72 -12.83 6.07
N ASP A 115 -8.53 -13.29 4.83
CA ASP A 115 -7.21 -13.68 4.31
C ASP A 115 -6.30 -12.46 4.17
N PHE A 116 -6.86 -11.29 3.84
CA PHE A 116 -6.11 -10.03 3.85
C PHE A 116 -5.60 -9.70 5.27
N TYR A 117 -6.43 -9.84 6.29
CA TYR A 117 -6.00 -9.65 7.68
C TYR A 117 -4.90 -10.63 8.10
N GLU A 118 -4.95 -11.88 7.63
CA GLU A 118 -3.88 -12.86 7.89
C GLU A 118 -2.60 -12.49 7.12
N ALA A 119 -2.71 -12.08 5.85
CA ALA A 119 -1.56 -11.67 5.04
C ALA A 119 -0.80 -10.49 5.67
N VAL A 120 -1.50 -9.50 6.23
CA VAL A 120 -0.86 -8.34 6.86
C VAL A 120 -0.28 -8.62 8.25
N ARG A 121 -0.57 -9.77 8.85
CA ARG A 121 0.08 -10.24 10.08
C ARG A 121 1.30 -11.12 9.82
N GLY A 122 1.60 -11.38 8.55
CA GLY A 122 2.74 -12.18 8.14
C GLY A 122 4.09 -11.57 8.55
N SER A 123 5.11 -12.41 8.64
CA SER A 123 6.47 -11.99 8.96
C SER A 123 7.18 -11.26 7.82
N ASP A 124 6.62 -11.31 6.62
CA ASP A 124 7.07 -10.62 5.42
C ASP A 124 6.53 -9.17 5.31
N LEU A 125 5.56 -8.78 6.14
CA LEU A 125 5.15 -7.38 6.26
C LEU A 125 6.23 -6.60 7.01
N VAL A 126 6.80 -5.57 6.37
CA VAL A 126 7.87 -4.73 6.94
C VAL A 126 7.40 -3.32 7.31
N LEU A 127 6.29 -2.87 6.70
CA LEU A 127 5.79 -1.52 6.88
C LEU A 127 4.26 -1.48 6.80
N THR A 128 3.64 -0.81 7.77
CA THR A 128 2.25 -0.36 7.70
C THR A 128 2.23 1.16 7.71
N ILE A 129 1.62 1.77 6.70
CA ILE A 129 1.44 3.22 6.60
C ILE A 129 -0.03 3.52 6.88
N GLN A 130 -0.32 4.07 8.06
CA GLN A 130 -1.66 4.50 8.42
C GLN A 130 -1.94 5.86 7.81
N THR A 131 -2.96 5.95 6.96
CA THR A 131 -3.45 7.19 6.36
C THR A 131 -4.70 7.70 7.08
N ALA A 132 -5.20 8.85 6.65
CA ALA A 132 -6.50 9.37 7.06
C ALA A 132 -7.55 9.27 5.93
N ASP A 133 -7.33 8.37 4.97
CA ASP A 133 -8.26 8.19 3.84
C ASP A 133 -9.63 7.74 4.34
N GLN A 134 -10.67 8.38 3.83
CA GLN A 134 -12.06 8.07 4.16
C GLN A 134 -12.74 7.18 3.12
N ALA A 135 -12.04 6.84 2.03
CA ALA A 135 -12.56 5.92 1.03
C ALA A 135 -12.73 4.53 1.64
N LEU A 136 -13.90 3.95 1.45
CA LEU A 136 -14.16 2.58 1.90
C LEU A 136 -13.33 1.59 1.08
N TRP A 137 -12.81 0.55 1.74
CA TRP A 137 -12.04 -0.54 1.11
C TRP A 137 -10.75 -0.05 0.42
N ALA A 138 -10.17 1.06 0.91
CA ALA A 138 -8.96 1.65 0.34
C ALA A 138 -7.67 0.98 0.80
N ASN A 139 -7.74 -0.04 1.66
CA ASN A 139 -6.56 -0.77 2.10
C ASN A 139 -5.87 -1.47 0.94
N LEU A 140 -4.56 -1.27 0.79
CA LEU A 140 -3.76 -1.80 -0.30
C LEU A 140 -2.49 -2.46 0.22
N LEU A 141 -2.32 -3.76 -0.08
CA LEU A 141 -1.13 -4.54 0.25
C LEU A 141 -0.24 -4.63 -0.98
N LEU A 142 0.96 -4.10 -0.89
CA LEU A 142 1.96 -4.12 -1.95
C LEU A 142 3.02 -5.20 -1.66
N THR A 143 3.48 -5.89 -2.71
CA THR A 143 4.65 -6.76 -2.65
C THR A 143 5.81 -6.10 -3.40
N VAL A 144 6.95 -5.97 -2.74
CA VAL A 144 8.16 -5.37 -3.30
C VAL A 144 8.75 -6.31 -4.35
N GLY A 145 9.00 -5.78 -5.52
CA GLY A 145 9.60 -6.48 -6.66
C GLY A 145 11.13 -6.43 -6.66
N VAL A 146 11.71 -6.68 -7.82
CA VAL A 146 13.16 -6.71 -8.06
C VAL A 146 13.58 -5.51 -8.90
N ARG A 147 14.66 -4.86 -8.52
CA ARG A 147 15.35 -3.88 -9.36
C ARG A 147 16.42 -4.58 -10.18
N THR A 148 16.30 -4.55 -11.51
CA THR A 148 17.31 -5.12 -12.41
C THR A 148 18.42 -4.10 -12.75
N PRO A 149 19.64 -4.56 -13.19
CA PRO A 149 20.73 -3.67 -13.57
C PRO A 149 20.36 -2.63 -14.63
N ASP A 150 19.50 -2.98 -15.57
CA ASP A 150 19.06 -2.09 -16.67
C ASP A 150 18.19 -0.94 -16.17
N GLN A 151 17.51 -1.10 -15.03
CA GLN A 151 16.72 -0.05 -14.37
C GLN A 151 17.59 0.87 -13.48
N ALA A 152 18.86 0.55 -13.28
CA ALA A 152 19.76 1.31 -12.40
C ALA A 152 20.35 2.56 -13.08
N THR A 153 20.16 2.74 -14.39
CA THR A 153 20.78 3.79 -15.21
C THR A 153 19.78 4.87 -15.66
N GLN A 154 18.57 4.89 -15.15
CA GLN A 154 17.56 5.93 -15.46
C GLN A 154 17.42 6.95 -14.35
#